data_4ff1e3d703ebc115880f2986eafb6a98
#
_entry.id   4ff1e3d703ebc115880f2986eafb6a98
#
_cell.length_a   1.000
_cell.length_b   1.000
_cell.length_c   1.000
_cell.angle_alpha   90.00
_cell.angle_beta   90.00
_cell.angle_gamma   90.00
#
_symmetry.space_group_name_H-M   'P 1'
#
loop_
_entity.id
_entity.type
_entity.pdbx_description
1 polymer ?
#
loop_
_entity_poly.entity_id
_entity_poly.type
_entity_poly.pdbx_seq_one_letter_code
_entity_poly.pdbx_strand_id
1 'polypeptide(L)'
;VSKYKVRMAEQTGGYAVLEPIKGRIGGNPVNYDGNTDIPKGSERDTFFQRKICYGRAKAWGEYDFAADITSTNFKAEAGEVKEYWDEQRQMVVLAILKGIFSMTGGVDGKFVEKHTYQVAENLSADALNRASQKALGDKKSKLEIMFTHSMVTTNLEGLNLIDFLKYTDSDGIERDLTIGTYNGKMVIVDDDMPTNDVDATYVKSTDESADASKTYYTRTGSGTTSSPYVYSVVSNPTGNPSTSNYYEKTAEGYTEYTSYLFKRGFFEYENIGVETPVETVRDAYDKGGKTDMISRVREMVVPTYISFKGTGTVSPTNEDFATGSNWELANNDKSGAEKVYVDDKLIPVVRIISRG
;
A
#
# COMPACT_ATOMS: atom_id res chain seq x y z
N VAL A 1 22.03 -7.41 18.89
CA VAL A 1 22.51 -7.15 17.52
C VAL A 1 21.50 -7.78 16.57
N SER A 2 21.05 -6.99 15.61
CA SER A 2 20.01 -7.39 14.67
C SER A 2 20.50 -8.51 13.75
N LYS A 3 19.62 -9.49 13.51
CA LYS A 3 19.86 -10.65 12.65
C LYS A 3 20.30 -10.25 11.23
N TYR A 4 19.67 -9.22 10.68
CA TYR A 4 19.93 -8.79 9.29
C TYR A 4 21.15 -7.90 9.19
N LYS A 5 21.42 -7.09 10.20
CA LYS A 5 22.63 -6.26 10.27
C LYS A 5 23.89 -7.12 10.25
N VAL A 6 23.90 -8.21 11.00
CA VAL A 6 25.02 -9.18 10.99
C VAL A 6 25.15 -9.82 9.62
N ARG A 7 24.06 -10.33 9.05
CA ARG A 7 24.09 -10.98 7.73
C ARG A 7 24.54 -10.04 6.62
N MET A 8 24.12 -8.76 6.68
CA MET A 8 24.54 -7.75 5.71
C MET A 8 26.01 -7.34 5.88
N ALA A 9 26.53 -7.35 7.11
CA ALA A 9 27.94 -7.07 7.37
C ALA A 9 28.87 -8.20 6.92
N GLU A 10 28.40 -9.45 7.00
CA GLU A 10 29.15 -10.63 6.54
C GLU A 10 29.16 -10.79 5.02
N GLN A 11 28.20 -10.20 4.32
CA GLN A 11 28.12 -10.22 2.86
C GLN A 11 29.00 -9.12 2.24
N THR A 12 30.10 -9.46 1.63
CA THR A 12 30.95 -8.52 0.89
C THR A 12 30.19 -7.97 -0.32
N GLY A 13 29.74 -6.68 -0.23
CA GLY A 13 29.00 -6.01 -1.30
C GLY A 13 27.52 -6.39 -1.42
N GLY A 14 26.95 -7.11 -0.45
CA GLY A 14 25.55 -7.53 -0.47
C GLY A 14 24.58 -6.38 -0.10
N TYR A 15 23.56 -6.18 -0.92
CA TYR A 15 22.43 -5.28 -0.66
C TYR A 15 21.11 -6.01 -0.46
N ALA A 16 21.10 -7.34 -0.66
CA ALA A 16 19.96 -8.19 -0.47
C ALA A 16 20.33 -9.46 0.30
N VAL A 17 19.40 -9.96 1.10
CA VAL A 17 19.55 -11.21 1.85
C VAL A 17 18.51 -12.21 1.35
N LEU A 18 18.95 -13.43 1.07
CA LEU A 18 18.07 -14.55 0.78
C LEU A 18 17.80 -15.33 2.09
N GLU A 19 16.55 -15.34 2.53
CA GLU A 19 16.15 -16.01 3.75
C GLU A 19 15.35 -17.28 3.44
N PRO A 20 15.79 -18.47 3.91
CA PRO A 20 15.02 -19.69 3.77
C PRO A 20 13.84 -19.71 4.76
N ILE A 21 12.66 -20.03 4.25
CA ILE A 21 11.43 -20.19 5.01
C ILE A 21 10.96 -21.64 4.87
N LYS A 22 10.69 -22.29 5.99
CA LYS A 22 10.14 -23.65 5.95
C LYS A 22 8.64 -23.61 5.63
N GLY A 23 8.23 -24.35 4.63
CA GLY A 23 6.84 -24.53 4.25
C GLY A 23 6.01 -25.20 5.36
N ARG A 24 4.70 -25.19 5.20
CA ARG A 24 3.77 -25.88 6.10
C ARG A 24 3.90 -27.40 5.86
N ILE A 25 3.81 -28.17 6.94
CA ILE A 25 3.65 -29.61 6.85
C ILE A 25 2.25 -29.88 6.29
N GLY A 26 2.18 -30.54 5.15
CA GLY A 26 0.94 -30.95 4.49
C GLY A 26 0.92 -32.46 4.22
N GLY A 27 -0.07 -32.92 3.48
CA GLY A 27 -0.28 -34.31 3.10
C GLY A 27 -1.49 -34.93 3.82
N ASN A 28 -2.05 -35.97 3.21
CA ASN A 28 -3.15 -36.74 3.78
C ASN A 28 -2.60 -37.88 4.62
N PRO A 29 -3.14 -38.14 5.83
CA PRO A 29 -2.76 -39.33 6.59
C PRO A 29 -3.24 -40.57 5.85
N VAL A 30 -2.48 -41.66 5.97
CA VAL A 30 -2.94 -42.98 5.56
C VAL A 30 -3.64 -43.70 6.72
N ASN A 31 -4.46 -44.68 6.39
CA ASN A 31 -5.12 -45.49 7.40
C ASN A 31 -4.09 -46.35 8.14
N TYR A 32 -4.13 -46.36 9.47
CA TYR A 32 -3.29 -47.21 10.29
C TYR A 32 -4.10 -48.46 10.70
N ASP A 33 -4.03 -49.51 9.89
CA ASP A 33 -4.84 -50.73 10.01
C ASP A 33 -3.96 -52.04 10.16
N GLY A 34 -2.65 -51.86 10.25
CA GLY A 34 -1.71 -53.01 10.33
C GLY A 34 -1.46 -53.68 8.98
N ASN A 35 -2.19 -53.33 7.90
CA ASN A 35 -2.01 -53.89 6.55
C ASN A 35 -1.56 -52.85 5.54
N THR A 36 -1.78 -51.58 5.79
CA THR A 36 -1.40 -50.48 4.86
C THR A 36 -0.02 -49.96 5.21
N ASP A 37 0.88 -50.00 4.22
CA ASP A 37 2.23 -49.44 4.39
C ASP A 37 2.16 -47.92 4.60
N ILE A 38 2.88 -47.42 5.59
CA ILE A 38 3.08 -45.99 5.78
C ILE A 38 4.08 -45.53 4.72
N PRO A 39 3.66 -44.62 3.78
CA PRO A 39 4.58 -44.14 2.76
C PRO A 39 5.72 -43.36 3.41
N LYS A 40 6.91 -43.49 2.83
CA LYS A 40 8.08 -42.71 3.28
C LYS A 40 7.73 -41.21 3.24
N GLY A 41 8.08 -40.51 4.31
CA GLY A 41 7.77 -39.07 4.43
C GLY A 41 8.34 -38.28 3.26
N SER A 42 7.51 -37.39 2.70
CA SER A 42 7.98 -36.38 1.75
C SER A 42 8.81 -35.33 2.49
N GLU A 43 9.83 -34.82 1.84
CA GLU A 43 10.58 -33.68 2.38
C GLU A 43 9.67 -32.45 2.53
N ARG A 44 9.91 -31.69 3.60
CA ARG A 44 9.20 -30.44 3.81
C ARG A 44 9.73 -29.39 2.83
N ASP A 45 8.84 -28.74 2.10
CA ASP A 45 9.19 -27.67 1.17
C ASP A 45 9.95 -26.53 1.90
N THR A 46 11.02 -26.09 1.27
CA THR A 46 11.75 -24.90 1.69
C THR A 46 11.54 -23.82 0.65
N PHE A 47 11.03 -22.68 1.08
CA PHE A 47 10.85 -21.51 0.26
C PHE A 47 11.95 -20.50 0.56
N PHE A 48 12.23 -19.63 -0.39
CA PHE A 48 13.21 -18.58 -0.25
C PHE A 48 12.53 -17.22 -0.41
N GLN A 49 12.87 -16.29 0.47
CA GLN A 49 12.44 -14.91 0.39
C GLN A 49 13.66 -14.01 0.23
N ARG A 50 13.66 -13.22 -0.84
CA ARG A 50 14.68 -12.20 -1.06
C ARG A 50 14.25 -10.89 -0.42
N LYS A 51 15.06 -10.41 0.52
CA LYS A 51 14.87 -9.17 1.26
C LYS A 51 15.93 -8.17 0.80
N ILE A 52 15.53 -6.92 0.54
CA ILE A 52 16.42 -5.86 0.08
C ILE A 52 16.43 -4.71 1.07
N CYS A 53 17.61 -4.10 1.27
CA CYS A 53 17.73 -2.84 1.99
C CYS A 53 17.72 -1.66 1.03
N TYR A 54 17.27 -0.52 1.51
CA TYR A 54 17.30 0.74 0.78
C TYR A 54 17.98 1.82 1.62
N GLY A 55 18.62 2.76 0.95
CA GLY A 55 19.19 3.95 1.55
C GLY A 55 18.46 5.19 1.10
N ARG A 56 18.30 6.15 1.99
CA ARG A 56 17.79 7.49 1.70
C ARG A 56 18.69 8.53 2.34
N ALA A 57 18.83 9.67 1.66
CA ALA A 57 19.57 10.80 2.19
C ALA A 57 18.81 12.09 1.88
N LYS A 58 18.85 13.03 2.80
CA LYS A 58 18.32 14.39 2.63
C LYS A 58 19.26 15.38 3.29
N ALA A 59 19.41 16.53 2.65
CA ALA A 59 20.14 17.66 3.19
C ALA A 59 19.19 18.85 3.37
N TRP A 60 19.35 19.55 4.47
CA TRP A 60 18.69 20.82 4.77
C TRP A 60 19.75 21.87 5.01
N GLY A 61 19.57 23.06 4.48
CA GLY A 61 20.52 24.16 4.61
C GLY A 61 19.87 25.36 5.28
N GLU A 62 20.58 25.97 6.21
CA GLU A 62 20.18 27.18 6.89
C GLU A 62 21.27 28.26 6.74
N TYR A 63 20.85 29.48 6.44
CA TYR A 63 21.74 30.64 6.40
C TYR A 63 21.81 31.29 7.78
N ASP A 64 23.00 31.71 8.19
CA ASP A 64 23.22 32.35 9.49
C ASP A 64 22.32 33.58 9.70
N PHE A 65 22.12 34.39 8.65
CA PHE A 65 21.24 35.57 8.71
C PHE A 65 19.77 35.18 9.00
N ALA A 66 19.29 34.06 8.48
CA ALA A 66 17.95 33.56 8.77
C ALA A 66 17.84 33.09 10.23
N ALA A 67 18.85 32.34 10.71
CA ALA A 67 18.93 31.89 12.09
C ALA A 67 19.01 33.05 13.10
N ASP A 68 19.71 34.13 12.76
CA ASP A 68 19.80 35.35 13.60
C ASP A 68 18.43 36.05 13.72
N ILE A 69 17.62 36.04 12.64
CA ILE A 69 16.28 36.65 12.66
C ILE A 69 15.27 35.80 13.42
N THR A 70 15.28 34.47 13.18
CA THR A 70 14.30 33.54 13.74
C THR A 70 14.65 33.06 15.14
N SER A 71 15.91 33.23 15.55
CA SER A 71 16.48 32.71 16.82
C SER A 71 16.36 31.19 16.95
N THR A 72 16.20 30.48 15.84
CA THR A 72 16.13 29.01 15.75
C THR A 72 17.36 28.49 15.00
N ASN A 73 17.78 27.27 15.29
CA ASN A 73 18.83 26.59 14.55
C ASN A 73 18.55 25.07 14.48
N PHE A 74 19.17 24.37 13.53
CA PHE A 74 19.01 22.93 13.33
C PHE A 74 19.19 22.06 14.57
N LYS A 75 19.92 22.51 15.58
CA LYS A 75 20.08 21.77 16.84
C LYS A 75 18.80 21.71 17.65
N ALA A 76 17.92 22.71 17.51
CA ALA A 76 16.61 22.74 18.14
C ALA A 76 15.59 21.86 17.41
N GLU A 77 15.82 21.57 16.13
CA GLU A 77 14.84 20.92 15.21
C GLU A 77 15.07 19.40 15.03
N ALA A 78 15.84 18.76 15.90
CA ALA A 78 16.09 17.31 15.82
C ALA A 78 14.80 16.46 15.85
N GLY A 79 13.72 17.00 16.42
CA GLY A 79 12.38 16.38 16.41
C GLY A 79 11.78 16.31 15.02
N GLU A 80 11.85 17.41 14.26
CA GLU A 80 11.29 17.50 12.90
C GLU A 80 11.99 16.55 11.92
N VAL A 81 13.31 16.37 12.07
CA VAL A 81 14.06 15.39 11.26
C VAL A 81 13.56 13.96 11.50
N LYS A 82 13.21 13.64 12.76
CA LYS A 82 12.64 12.33 13.09
C LYS A 82 11.27 12.15 12.44
N GLU A 83 10.38 13.14 12.56
CA GLU A 83 9.05 13.12 11.95
C GLU A 83 9.15 12.97 10.43
N TYR A 84 10.04 13.73 9.78
CA TYR A 84 10.30 13.58 8.35
C TYR A 84 10.67 12.14 7.95
N TRP A 85 11.54 11.46 8.71
CA TRP A 85 11.90 10.08 8.40
C TRP A 85 10.78 9.09 8.70
N ASP A 86 9.93 9.36 9.69
CA ASP A 86 8.75 8.56 9.98
C ASP A 86 7.73 8.65 8.83
N GLU A 87 7.48 9.84 8.28
CA GLU A 87 6.67 10.05 7.07
C GLU A 87 7.26 9.33 5.85
N GLN A 88 8.58 9.45 5.64
CA GLN A 88 9.24 8.76 4.52
C GLN A 88 9.11 7.22 4.62
N ARG A 89 9.17 6.66 5.81
CA ARG A 89 8.93 5.22 6.03
C ARG A 89 7.50 4.82 5.69
N GLN A 90 6.52 5.65 6.05
CA GLN A 90 5.12 5.46 5.71
C GLN A 90 4.93 5.42 4.20
N MET A 91 5.50 6.38 3.47
CA MET A 91 5.48 6.39 1.99
C MET A 91 6.11 5.13 1.38
N VAL A 92 7.20 4.62 1.96
CA VAL A 92 7.82 3.36 1.51
C VAL A 92 6.88 2.17 1.72
N VAL A 93 6.21 2.08 2.88
CA VAL A 93 5.22 1.00 3.15
C VAL A 93 4.07 1.05 2.14
N LEU A 94 3.55 2.25 1.84
CA LEU A 94 2.49 2.43 0.84
C LEU A 94 2.97 2.07 -0.57
N ALA A 95 4.19 2.44 -0.94
CA ALA A 95 4.79 2.06 -2.22
C ALA A 95 4.93 0.53 -2.35
N ILE A 96 5.37 -0.15 -1.30
CA ILE A 96 5.46 -1.62 -1.25
C ILE A 96 4.07 -2.26 -1.40
N LEU A 97 3.06 -1.78 -0.68
CA LEU A 97 1.68 -2.28 -0.80
C LEU A 97 1.14 -2.07 -2.22
N LYS A 98 1.37 -0.91 -2.82
CA LYS A 98 1.00 -0.64 -4.21
C LYS A 98 1.68 -1.61 -5.17
N GLY A 99 2.97 -1.88 -5.00
CA GLY A 99 3.73 -2.83 -5.82
C GLY A 99 3.22 -4.26 -5.69
N ILE A 100 2.99 -4.74 -4.46
CA ILE A 100 2.45 -6.07 -4.21
C ILE A 100 1.11 -6.28 -4.93
N PHE A 101 0.20 -5.31 -4.83
CA PHE A 101 -1.10 -5.39 -5.48
C PHE A 101 -1.10 -4.97 -6.97
N SER A 102 0.07 -4.66 -7.52
CA SER A 102 0.30 -4.43 -8.95
C SER A 102 1.00 -5.61 -9.63
N MET A 103 1.27 -6.70 -8.92
CA MET A 103 1.80 -7.93 -9.50
C MET A 103 0.82 -8.50 -10.54
N THR A 104 1.34 -8.98 -11.65
CA THR A 104 0.56 -9.53 -12.77
C THR A 104 1.08 -10.88 -13.21
N GLY A 105 0.19 -11.67 -13.84
CA GLY A 105 0.53 -12.94 -14.45
C GLY A 105 0.64 -14.12 -13.47
N GLY A 106 0.48 -15.33 -13.98
CA GLY A 106 0.69 -16.58 -13.27
C GLY A 106 0.04 -16.72 -11.90
N VAL A 107 0.82 -17.13 -10.92
CA VAL A 107 0.39 -17.32 -9.52
C VAL A 107 0.27 -15.98 -8.80
N ASP A 108 1.18 -15.04 -9.10
CA ASP A 108 1.21 -13.70 -8.47
C ASP A 108 -0.06 -12.90 -8.81
N GLY A 109 -0.51 -12.92 -10.08
CA GLY A 109 -1.76 -12.28 -10.50
C GLY A 109 -2.99 -12.89 -9.84
N LYS A 110 -3.04 -14.23 -9.69
CA LYS A 110 -4.13 -14.92 -8.97
C LYS A 110 -4.16 -14.57 -7.48
N PHE A 111 -3.01 -14.39 -6.86
CA PHE A 111 -2.91 -13.88 -5.49
C PHE A 111 -3.53 -12.49 -5.39
N VAL A 112 -3.16 -11.56 -6.27
CA VAL A 112 -3.71 -10.19 -6.29
C VAL A 112 -5.23 -10.20 -6.47
N GLU A 113 -5.77 -10.99 -7.40
CA GLU A 113 -7.21 -11.12 -7.64
C GLU A 113 -7.96 -11.65 -6.39
N LYS A 114 -7.42 -12.68 -5.76
CA LYS A 114 -8.00 -13.30 -4.57
C LYS A 114 -7.95 -12.38 -3.35
N HIS A 115 -6.87 -11.63 -3.19
CA HIS A 115 -6.64 -10.72 -2.07
C HIS A 115 -7.14 -9.29 -2.32
N THR A 116 -7.81 -9.03 -3.45
CA THR A 116 -8.47 -7.76 -3.74
C THR A 116 -9.98 -7.94 -3.68
N TYR A 117 -10.65 -7.06 -2.94
CA TYR A 117 -12.09 -6.98 -2.85
C TYR A 117 -12.56 -5.59 -3.28
N GLN A 118 -13.38 -5.53 -4.32
CA GLN A 118 -13.95 -4.29 -4.81
C GLN A 118 -15.39 -4.16 -4.34
N VAL A 119 -15.71 -3.01 -3.78
CA VAL A 119 -17.06 -2.62 -3.34
C VAL A 119 -17.56 -1.57 -4.33
N ALA A 120 -18.76 -1.79 -4.87
CA ALA A 120 -19.35 -0.88 -5.87
C ALA A 120 -19.79 0.46 -5.28
N GLU A 121 -19.93 0.54 -3.99
CA GLU A 121 -20.41 1.69 -3.23
C GLU A 121 -19.45 2.01 -2.06
N ASN A 122 -19.91 2.82 -1.11
CA ASN A 122 -19.18 3.13 0.11
C ASN A 122 -18.92 1.87 0.95
N LEU A 123 -17.88 1.89 1.77
CA LEU A 123 -17.52 0.78 2.61
C LEU A 123 -18.62 0.50 3.63
N SER A 124 -19.11 -0.74 3.66
CA SER A 124 -20.19 -1.19 4.55
C SER A 124 -19.66 -2.11 5.66
N ALA A 125 -20.42 -2.26 6.74
CA ALA A 125 -20.08 -3.12 7.87
C ALA A 125 -19.73 -4.58 7.47
N ASP A 126 -20.33 -5.11 6.39
CA ASP A 126 -20.13 -6.47 5.92
C ASP A 126 -18.95 -6.60 4.94
N ALA A 127 -18.58 -5.52 4.23
CA ALA A 127 -17.54 -5.54 3.20
C ALA A 127 -16.19 -6.03 3.73
N LEU A 128 -15.80 -5.61 4.94
CA LEU A 128 -14.57 -6.03 5.59
C LEU A 128 -14.53 -7.53 5.88
N ASN A 129 -15.66 -8.08 6.33
CA ASN A 129 -15.77 -9.52 6.59
C ASN A 129 -15.72 -10.34 5.31
N ARG A 130 -16.38 -9.88 4.24
CA ARG A 130 -16.35 -10.53 2.93
C ARG A 130 -14.97 -10.47 2.29
N ALA A 131 -14.29 -9.32 2.38
CA ALA A 131 -12.92 -9.17 1.90
C ALA A 131 -11.96 -10.12 2.61
N SER A 132 -12.04 -10.18 3.94
CA SER A 132 -11.22 -11.06 4.77
C SER A 132 -11.50 -12.54 4.48
N GLN A 133 -12.77 -12.90 4.26
CA GLN A 133 -13.18 -14.27 3.93
C GLN A 133 -12.72 -14.66 2.53
N LYS A 134 -12.83 -13.77 1.52
CA LYS A 134 -12.38 -14.02 0.16
C LYS A 134 -10.88 -14.35 0.11
N ALA A 135 -10.06 -13.61 0.86
CA ALA A 135 -8.61 -13.76 0.86
C ALA A 135 -8.13 -14.95 1.69
N LEU A 136 -8.56 -15.05 2.94
CA LEU A 136 -7.99 -15.96 3.94
C LEU A 136 -8.93 -17.10 4.37
N GLY A 137 -10.22 -17.04 4.00
CA GLY A 137 -11.20 -18.05 4.37
C GLY A 137 -11.31 -18.22 5.90
N ASP A 138 -11.00 -19.42 6.39
CA ASP A 138 -11.01 -19.79 7.80
C ASP A 138 -10.01 -19.02 8.68
N LYS A 139 -8.99 -18.43 8.06
CA LYS A 139 -7.91 -17.68 8.76
C LYS A 139 -8.13 -16.17 8.82
N LYS A 140 -9.33 -15.68 8.51
CA LYS A 140 -9.67 -14.23 8.47
C LYS A 140 -9.39 -13.49 9.78
N SER A 141 -9.39 -14.16 10.92
CA SER A 141 -9.10 -13.58 12.24
C SER A 141 -7.66 -13.07 12.41
N LYS A 142 -6.77 -13.41 11.49
CA LYS A 142 -5.37 -12.94 11.50
C LYS A 142 -5.21 -11.47 11.11
N LEU A 143 -6.19 -10.87 10.46
CA LEU A 143 -6.15 -9.46 10.05
C LEU A 143 -6.53 -8.59 11.25
N GLU A 144 -5.64 -7.68 11.63
CA GLU A 144 -5.74 -6.89 12.87
C GLU A 144 -5.71 -5.38 12.63
N ILE A 145 -5.08 -4.93 11.54
CA ILE A 145 -4.84 -3.53 11.24
C ILE A 145 -5.46 -3.19 9.88
N MET A 146 -6.11 -2.03 9.80
CA MET A 146 -6.66 -1.46 8.59
C MET A 146 -6.02 -0.08 8.35
N PHE A 147 -5.40 0.11 7.19
CA PHE A 147 -4.98 1.42 6.69
C PHE A 147 -6.04 1.92 5.71
N THR A 148 -6.49 3.15 5.90
CA THR A 148 -7.56 3.73 5.09
C THR A 148 -7.42 5.25 4.96
N HIS A 149 -8.00 5.80 3.90
CA HIS A 149 -8.07 7.24 3.67
C HIS A 149 -9.07 7.91 4.63
N SER A 150 -8.85 9.20 4.97
CA SER A 150 -9.72 9.98 5.87
C SER A 150 -11.17 10.04 5.40
N MET A 151 -11.42 10.10 4.09
CA MET A 151 -12.78 10.10 3.54
C MET A 151 -13.55 8.83 3.89
N VAL A 152 -12.90 7.66 3.75
CA VAL A 152 -13.51 6.37 4.12
C VAL A 152 -13.80 6.31 5.62
N THR A 153 -12.85 6.81 6.44
CA THR A 153 -13.02 6.86 7.90
C THR A 153 -14.20 7.74 8.29
N THR A 154 -14.31 8.95 7.69
CA THR A 154 -15.42 9.89 7.94
C THR A 154 -16.78 9.26 7.61
N ASN A 155 -16.86 8.49 6.52
CA ASN A 155 -18.09 7.78 6.16
C ASN A 155 -18.42 6.67 7.16
N LEU A 156 -17.42 5.93 7.64
CA LEU A 156 -17.61 4.91 8.68
C LEU A 156 -18.02 5.51 10.02
N GLU A 157 -17.49 6.67 10.39
CA GLU A 157 -17.90 7.45 11.57
C GLU A 157 -19.33 7.92 11.45
N GLY A 158 -19.71 8.47 10.29
CA GLY A 158 -21.09 8.89 10.00
C GLY A 158 -22.10 7.76 10.11
N LEU A 159 -21.69 6.52 9.85
CA LEU A 159 -22.50 5.31 10.03
C LEU A 159 -22.43 4.71 11.46
N ASN A 160 -21.70 5.34 12.38
CA ASN A 160 -21.41 4.84 13.73
C ASN A 160 -20.81 3.42 13.74
N LEU A 161 -19.94 3.12 12.79
CA LEU A 161 -19.27 1.82 12.65
C LEU A 161 -17.87 1.79 13.26
N ILE A 162 -17.33 2.93 13.64
CA ILE A 162 -16.05 3.06 14.33
C ILE A 162 -16.30 3.19 15.83
N ASP A 163 -15.71 2.28 16.59
CA ASP A 163 -15.66 2.35 18.04
C ASP A 163 -14.32 2.95 18.46
N PHE A 164 -14.35 4.11 19.12
CA PHE A 164 -13.14 4.70 19.68
C PHE A 164 -12.76 4.01 20.99
N LEU A 165 -11.46 3.70 21.13
CA LEU A 165 -10.94 3.14 22.37
C LEU A 165 -11.04 4.20 23.47
N LYS A 166 -11.55 3.81 24.63
CA LYS A 166 -11.68 4.68 25.80
C LYS A 166 -10.58 4.37 26.81
N TYR A 167 -10.08 5.40 27.45
CA TYR A 167 -9.24 5.25 28.63
C TYR A 167 -9.84 6.02 29.80
N THR A 168 -9.69 5.49 30.98
CA THR A 168 -10.10 6.17 32.21
C THR A 168 -8.90 6.93 32.76
N ASP A 169 -9.05 8.23 32.91
CA ASP A 169 -8.04 9.10 33.51
C ASP A 169 -7.92 8.82 35.02
N SER A 170 -6.86 9.31 35.66
CA SER A 170 -6.64 9.21 37.12
C SER A 170 -7.81 9.74 37.96
N ASP A 171 -8.60 10.62 37.38
CA ASP A 171 -9.79 11.22 38.02
C ASP A 171 -11.09 10.43 37.76
N GLY A 172 -10.99 9.24 37.16
CA GLY A 172 -12.15 8.39 36.86
C GLY A 172 -12.99 8.82 35.67
N ILE A 173 -12.52 9.77 34.86
CA ILE A 173 -13.22 10.27 33.68
C ILE A 173 -12.82 9.44 32.47
N GLU A 174 -13.81 8.86 31.77
CA GLU A 174 -13.60 8.19 30.48
C GLU A 174 -13.37 9.23 29.38
N ARG A 175 -12.28 9.05 28.63
CA ARG A 175 -11.95 9.88 27.46
C ARG A 175 -11.74 8.97 26.26
N ASP A 176 -12.25 9.39 25.11
CA ASP A 176 -12.03 8.70 23.84
C ASP A 176 -10.59 8.93 23.37
N LEU A 177 -9.93 7.86 22.94
CA LEU A 177 -8.65 7.94 22.23
C LEU A 177 -8.92 8.24 20.77
N THR A 178 -7.96 8.87 20.11
CA THR A 178 -7.99 9.11 18.64
C THR A 178 -7.84 7.83 17.81
N ILE A 179 -7.62 6.68 18.46
CA ILE A 179 -7.49 5.39 17.79
C ILE A 179 -8.86 4.74 17.74
N GLY A 180 -9.40 4.61 16.53
CA GLY A 180 -10.65 3.92 16.27
C GLY A 180 -10.44 2.43 15.98
N THR A 181 -11.45 1.63 16.27
CA THR A 181 -11.54 0.23 15.83
C THR A 181 -12.78 0.03 14.97
N TYR A 182 -12.60 -0.65 13.85
CA TYR A 182 -13.67 -1.03 12.95
C TYR A 182 -13.75 -2.56 12.89
N ASN A 183 -14.87 -3.11 13.34
CA ASN A 183 -15.10 -4.55 13.39
C ASN A 183 -13.94 -5.30 14.11
N GLY A 184 -13.47 -4.75 15.24
CA GLY A 184 -12.38 -5.31 16.04
C GLY A 184 -10.98 -5.20 15.43
N LYS A 185 -10.80 -4.36 14.41
CA LYS A 185 -9.50 -4.07 13.76
C LYS A 185 -9.13 -2.62 14.02
N MET A 186 -7.85 -2.39 14.34
CA MET A 186 -7.32 -1.04 14.52
C MET A 186 -7.34 -0.29 13.19
N VAL A 187 -7.91 0.90 13.17
CA VAL A 187 -7.94 1.78 12.00
C VAL A 187 -6.82 2.81 12.12
N ILE A 188 -6.01 2.92 11.08
CA ILE A 188 -4.98 3.93 10.92
C ILE A 188 -5.37 4.74 9.69
N VAL A 189 -5.49 6.05 9.87
CA VAL A 189 -5.90 6.99 8.84
C VAL A 189 -4.68 7.61 8.20
N ASP A 190 -4.67 7.67 6.87
CA ASP A 190 -3.58 8.22 6.08
C ASP A 190 -4.12 8.78 4.77
N ASP A 191 -3.90 10.07 4.53
CA ASP A 191 -4.39 10.75 3.33
C ASP A 191 -3.52 10.48 2.08
N ASP A 192 -2.32 9.89 2.27
CA ASP A 192 -1.47 9.44 1.17
C ASP A 192 -1.89 8.07 0.59
N MET A 193 -3.01 7.51 1.07
CA MET A 193 -3.57 6.26 0.54
C MET A 193 -3.93 6.40 -0.94
N PRO A 194 -3.69 5.36 -1.76
CA PRO A 194 -3.96 5.42 -3.19
C PRO A 194 -5.44 5.68 -3.49
N THR A 195 -5.69 6.68 -4.32
CA THR A 195 -7.00 7.01 -4.89
C THR A 195 -7.00 6.84 -6.39
N ASN A 196 -8.16 6.60 -6.98
CA ASN A 196 -8.34 6.50 -8.42
C ASN A 196 -9.66 7.19 -8.81
N ASP A 197 -9.54 8.25 -9.61
CA ASP A 197 -10.72 8.94 -10.11
C ASP A 197 -11.28 8.21 -11.32
N VAL A 198 -12.54 7.84 -11.24
CA VAL A 198 -13.30 7.21 -12.32
C VAL A 198 -14.22 8.24 -12.94
N ASP A 199 -13.98 8.54 -14.20
CA ASP A 199 -14.77 9.51 -14.94
C ASP A 199 -16.24 9.09 -15.10
N ALA A 200 -17.12 10.09 -15.19
CA ALA A 200 -18.52 9.86 -15.54
C ALA A 200 -18.65 9.16 -16.91
N THR A 201 -19.59 8.25 -16.99
CA THR A 201 -19.84 7.51 -18.24
C THR A 201 -20.96 8.17 -19.03
N TYR A 202 -20.70 8.38 -20.32
CA TYR A 202 -21.64 8.99 -21.26
C TYR A 202 -21.91 8.04 -22.43
N VAL A 203 -23.17 7.91 -22.79
CA VAL A 203 -23.60 7.12 -23.95
C VAL A 203 -24.27 8.04 -24.96
N LYS A 204 -24.06 7.80 -26.25
CA LYS A 204 -24.73 8.58 -27.29
C LYS A 204 -26.24 8.41 -27.16
N SER A 205 -26.97 9.53 -27.14
CA SER A 205 -28.44 9.50 -27.03
C SER A 205 -29.08 8.77 -28.22
N THR A 206 -30.14 8.01 -27.94
CA THR A 206 -30.98 7.32 -28.94
C THR A 206 -32.33 8.00 -29.08
N ASP A 207 -32.58 9.09 -28.38
CA ASP A 207 -33.87 9.80 -28.45
C ASP A 207 -34.11 10.43 -29.82
N GLU A 208 -35.29 10.25 -30.38
CA GLU A 208 -35.69 10.83 -31.65
C GLU A 208 -36.15 12.29 -31.55
N SER A 209 -36.51 12.73 -30.34
CA SER A 209 -36.86 14.13 -30.02
C SER A 209 -36.29 14.52 -28.69
N ALA A 210 -35.92 15.81 -28.53
CA ALA A 210 -35.39 16.31 -27.27
C ALA A 210 -36.43 16.25 -26.17
N ASP A 211 -36.08 15.63 -25.04
CA ASP A 211 -36.93 15.50 -23.86
C ASP A 211 -36.47 16.57 -22.83
N ALA A 212 -37.37 17.45 -22.46
CA ALA A 212 -37.06 18.54 -21.50
C ALA A 212 -36.76 18.04 -20.07
N SER A 213 -37.09 16.80 -19.74
CA SER A 213 -36.77 16.19 -18.45
C SER A 213 -35.35 15.60 -18.37
N LYS A 214 -34.68 15.46 -19.52
CA LYS A 214 -33.34 14.88 -19.62
C LYS A 214 -32.28 15.97 -19.81
N THR A 215 -31.09 15.70 -19.29
CA THR A 215 -29.90 16.52 -19.53
C THR A 215 -29.04 15.88 -20.61
N TYR A 216 -28.84 16.61 -21.69
CA TYR A 216 -27.96 16.19 -22.79
C TYR A 216 -26.60 16.86 -22.69
N TYR A 217 -25.58 16.21 -23.22
CA TYR A 217 -24.21 16.67 -23.26
C TYR A 217 -23.67 16.63 -24.69
N THR A 218 -22.88 17.60 -25.07
CA THR A 218 -22.06 17.55 -26.30
C THR A 218 -20.65 17.09 -25.98
N ARG A 219 -20.08 16.30 -26.87
CA ARG A 219 -18.72 15.76 -26.72
C ARG A 219 -17.76 16.51 -27.66
N THR A 220 -16.64 16.98 -27.10
CA THR A 220 -15.51 17.53 -27.82
C THR A 220 -14.26 16.70 -27.53
N GLY A 221 -13.20 16.89 -28.33
CA GLY A 221 -11.99 16.09 -28.20
C GLY A 221 -11.98 14.85 -29.09
N SER A 222 -10.84 14.20 -29.21
CA SER A 222 -10.61 13.02 -30.06
C SER A 222 -10.44 11.71 -29.27
N GLY A 223 -10.50 11.76 -27.94
CA GLY A 223 -10.31 10.60 -27.07
C GLY A 223 -8.85 10.13 -26.93
N THR A 224 -7.90 11.00 -27.28
CA THR A 224 -6.47 10.74 -27.09
C THR A 224 -5.96 11.39 -25.80
N THR A 225 -4.82 10.94 -25.28
CA THR A 225 -4.20 11.53 -24.08
C THR A 225 -3.95 13.04 -24.21
N SER A 226 -3.65 13.52 -25.43
CA SER A 226 -3.42 14.94 -25.74
C SER A 226 -4.71 15.73 -26.01
N SER A 227 -5.83 15.05 -26.27
CA SER A 227 -7.14 15.64 -26.54
C SER A 227 -8.24 14.71 -26.01
N PRO A 228 -8.41 14.62 -24.68
CA PRO A 228 -9.42 13.74 -24.09
C PRO A 228 -10.83 14.19 -24.45
N TYR A 229 -11.78 13.28 -24.35
CA TYR A 229 -13.17 13.66 -24.53
C TYR A 229 -13.62 14.56 -23.39
N VAL A 230 -14.24 15.68 -23.73
CA VAL A 230 -14.85 16.62 -22.80
C VAL A 230 -16.34 16.70 -23.09
N TYR A 231 -17.17 16.56 -22.04
CA TYR A 231 -18.61 16.61 -22.13
C TYR A 231 -19.14 17.89 -21.49
N SER A 232 -19.91 18.63 -22.25
CA SER A 232 -20.48 19.90 -21.81
C SER A 232 -22.01 19.85 -21.91
N VAL A 233 -22.70 20.38 -20.89
CA VAL A 233 -24.16 20.41 -20.83
C VAL A 233 -24.74 21.22 -21.97
N VAL A 234 -25.79 20.72 -22.61
CA VAL A 234 -26.59 21.44 -23.60
C VAL A 234 -27.73 22.16 -22.91
N SER A 235 -27.65 23.49 -22.84
CA SER A 235 -28.65 24.32 -22.11
C SER A 235 -30.04 24.29 -22.74
N ASN A 236 -30.13 24.16 -24.07
CA ASN A 236 -31.39 24.10 -24.82
C ASN A 236 -31.31 23.02 -25.89
N PRO A 237 -31.56 21.76 -25.55
CA PRO A 237 -31.53 20.68 -26.51
C PRO A 237 -32.69 20.86 -27.54
N THR A 238 -32.35 20.83 -28.81
CA THR A 238 -33.35 20.98 -29.90
C THR A 238 -33.15 19.89 -30.96
N GLY A 239 -34.20 19.55 -31.67
CA GLY A 239 -34.15 18.58 -32.77
C GLY A 239 -34.12 17.13 -32.31
N ASN A 240 -33.42 16.30 -33.04
CA ASN A 240 -33.32 14.86 -32.82
C ASN A 240 -31.95 14.53 -32.15
N PRO A 241 -31.91 14.18 -30.86
CA PRO A 241 -30.65 13.89 -30.13
C PRO A 241 -29.86 12.72 -30.70
N SER A 242 -30.55 11.70 -31.29
CA SER A 242 -29.87 10.52 -31.84
C SER A 242 -29.04 10.84 -33.09
N THR A 243 -29.47 11.84 -33.90
CA THR A 243 -28.76 12.29 -35.10
C THR A 243 -27.75 13.42 -34.79
N SER A 244 -27.99 14.16 -33.73
CA SER A 244 -27.10 15.20 -33.19
C SER A 244 -25.94 14.58 -32.41
N ASN A 245 -24.92 15.38 -32.08
CA ASN A 245 -23.80 14.92 -31.26
C ASN A 245 -24.15 15.03 -29.77
N TYR A 246 -25.30 14.45 -29.37
CA TYR A 246 -25.79 14.49 -27.98
C TYR A 246 -25.54 13.16 -27.28
N TYR A 247 -25.15 13.26 -26.02
CA TYR A 247 -24.86 12.17 -25.12
C TYR A 247 -25.66 12.32 -23.84
N GLU A 248 -26.02 11.20 -23.25
CA GLU A 248 -26.67 11.11 -21.94
C GLU A 248 -25.68 10.55 -20.93
N LYS A 249 -25.65 11.11 -19.73
CA LYS A 249 -24.84 10.64 -18.64
C LYS A 249 -25.50 9.41 -18.03
N THR A 250 -24.82 8.28 -18.08
CA THR A 250 -25.33 7.00 -17.55
C THR A 250 -24.80 6.67 -16.17
N ALA A 251 -23.64 7.19 -15.82
CA ALA A 251 -23.09 7.05 -14.47
C ALA A 251 -22.32 8.31 -14.06
N GLU A 252 -22.45 8.69 -12.81
CA GLU A 252 -21.66 9.77 -12.21
C GLU A 252 -20.20 9.34 -12.09
N GLY A 253 -19.27 10.30 -12.24
CA GLY A 253 -17.88 10.09 -11.86
C GLY A 253 -17.77 9.97 -10.34
N TYR A 254 -16.79 9.20 -9.88
CA TYR A 254 -16.54 9.00 -8.46
C TYR A 254 -15.06 8.70 -8.23
N THR A 255 -14.61 8.92 -7.00
CA THR A 255 -13.27 8.55 -6.58
C THR A 255 -13.31 7.20 -5.86
N GLU A 256 -12.45 6.28 -6.27
CA GLU A 256 -12.19 5.02 -5.58
C GLU A 256 -11.07 5.23 -4.56
N TYR A 257 -11.27 4.77 -3.37
CA TYR A 257 -10.30 4.78 -2.28
C TYR A 257 -9.81 3.38 -2.01
N THR A 258 -8.50 3.24 -1.87
CA THR A 258 -7.89 1.95 -1.53
C THR A 258 -7.64 1.86 -0.04
N SER A 259 -8.11 0.79 0.58
CA SER A 259 -7.81 0.44 1.97
C SER A 259 -7.06 -0.89 2.04
N TYR A 260 -6.11 -1.01 2.96
CA TYR A 260 -5.35 -2.25 3.17
C TYR A 260 -5.60 -2.81 4.56
N LEU A 261 -5.80 -4.14 4.62
CA LEU A 261 -5.87 -4.87 5.87
C LEU A 261 -4.70 -5.82 5.95
N PHE A 262 -4.04 -5.87 7.09
CA PHE A 262 -2.95 -6.82 7.32
C PHE A 262 -2.81 -7.20 8.79
N LYS A 263 -2.03 -8.25 9.01
CA LYS A 263 -1.70 -8.73 10.35
C LYS A 263 -0.63 -7.85 10.98
N ARG A 264 -0.68 -7.65 12.29
CA ARG A 264 0.45 -7.10 13.04
C ARG A 264 1.71 -7.92 12.79
N GLY A 265 2.81 -7.25 12.38
CA GLY A 265 4.05 -7.92 11.99
C GLY A 265 4.04 -8.52 10.58
N PHE A 266 3.13 -8.08 9.71
CA PHE A 266 3.20 -8.38 8.27
C PHE A 266 4.44 -7.75 7.63
N PHE A 267 4.79 -6.53 8.04
CA PHE A 267 6.05 -5.89 7.69
C PHE A 267 7.10 -6.13 8.76
N GLU A 268 8.26 -6.61 8.35
CA GLU A 268 9.47 -6.63 9.17
C GLU A 268 10.27 -5.36 8.89
N TYR A 269 10.51 -4.57 9.93
CA TYR A 269 11.34 -3.37 9.85
C TYR A 269 12.66 -3.58 10.56
N GLU A 270 13.74 -3.11 9.93
CA GLU A 270 15.03 -3.10 10.54
C GLU A 270 15.90 -1.92 10.07
N ASN A 271 16.51 -1.22 11.03
CA ASN A 271 17.51 -0.21 10.75
C ASN A 271 18.87 -0.88 10.62
N ILE A 272 19.39 -0.96 9.39
CA ILE A 272 20.71 -1.54 9.10
C ILE A 272 21.82 -0.59 9.57
N GLY A 273 21.54 0.72 9.57
CA GLY A 273 22.48 1.77 9.94
C GLY A 273 23.43 2.19 8.81
N VAL A 274 24.01 3.34 8.99
CA VAL A 274 25.06 3.91 8.14
C VAL A 274 26.22 4.33 9.01
N GLU A 275 27.41 4.45 8.44
CA GLU A 275 28.63 4.83 9.18
C GLU A 275 28.49 6.26 9.73
N THR A 276 28.02 7.19 8.90
CA THR A 276 27.80 8.59 9.27
C THR A 276 26.34 8.96 9.06
N PRO A 277 25.45 8.77 10.07
CA PRO A 277 24.02 9.01 9.93
C PRO A 277 23.67 10.49 9.80
N VAL A 278 24.35 11.35 10.51
CA VAL A 278 24.17 12.81 10.46
C VAL A 278 25.52 13.48 10.35
N GLU A 279 25.62 14.43 9.45
CA GLU A 279 26.81 15.23 9.21
C GLU A 279 26.41 16.69 8.99
N THR A 280 27.15 17.61 9.55
CA THR A 280 26.98 19.05 9.34
C THR A 280 28.18 19.61 8.58
N VAL A 281 27.90 20.34 7.51
CA VAL A 281 28.91 21.01 6.70
C VAL A 281 28.62 22.50 6.74
N ARG A 282 29.67 23.29 7.03
CA ARG A 282 29.57 24.75 7.11
C ARG A 282 30.38 25.41 6.01
N ASP A 283 29.71 26.26 5.23
CA ASP A 283 30.34 27.17 4.27
C ASP A 283 30.21 28.62 4.80
N ALA A 284 31.33 29.21 5.23
CA ALA A 284 31.32 30.55 5.76
C ALA A 284 31.27 31.63 4.65
N TYR A 285 31.54 31.28 3.41
CA TYR A 285 31.60 32.21 2.29
C TYR A 285 30.26 32.36 1.57
N ASP A 286 29.36 31.35 1.63
CA ASP A 286 28.05 31.42 0.96
C ASP A 286 27.14 32.37 1.75
N LYS A 287 26.89 33.56 1.15
CA LYS A 287 25.97 34.61 1.64
C LYS A 287 26.13 34.98 3.13
N GLY A 288 27.39 35.01 3.59
CA GLY A 288 27.72 35.35 4.97
C GLY A 288 27.71 34.19 5.97
N GLY A 289 27.47 32.99 5.50
CA GLY A 289 27.50 31.75 6.25
C GLY A 289 26.26 30.89 5.99
N LYS A 290 26.52 29.62 5.65
CA LYS A 290 25.49 28.58 5.47
C LYS A 290 25.90 27.32 6.22
N THR A 291 24.97 26.70 6.89
CA THR A 291 25.15 25.39 7.52
C THR A 291 24.22 24.39 6.85
N ASP A 292 24.75 23.34 6.27
CA ASP A 292 24.01 22.23 5.73
C ASP A 292 24.07 21.02 6.70
N MET A 293 22.92 20.48 7.06
CA MET A 293 22.79 19.23 7.79
C MET A 293 22.38 18.13 6.83
N ILE A 294 23.17 17.08 6.75
CA ILE A 294 22.93 15.92 5.89
C ILE A 294 22.52 14.76 6.78
N SER A 295 21.34 14.21 6.57
CA SER A 295 20.87 13.01 7.26
C SER A 295 20.77 11.84 6.27
N ARG A 296 21.25 10.67 6.72
CA ARG A 296 21.28 9.44 5.93
C ARG A 296 20.68 8.30 6.74
N VAL A 297 19.85 7.52 6.12
CA VAL A 297 19.28 6.30 6.71
C VAL A 297 19.48 5.13 5.75
N ARG A 298 19.71 3.94 6.30
CA ARG A 298 19.73 2.69 5.57
C ARG A 298 18.89 1.68 6.33
N GLU A 299 17.80 1.27 5.71
CA GLU A 299 16.74 0.55 6.36
C GLU A 299 16.26 -0.60 5.48
N MET A 300 15.53 -1.51 6.09
CA MET A 300 14.87 -2.62 5.44
C MET A 300 13.43 -2.70 5.92
N VAL A 301 12.49 -2.65 4.98
CA VAL A 301 11.06 -2.90 5.20
C VAL A 301 10.65 -4.01 4.26
N VAL A 302 10.23 -5.13 4.81
CA VAL A 302 9.98 -6.34 4.03
C VAL A 302 8.62 -6.93 4.39
N PRO A 303 7.74 -7.15 3.41
CA PRO A 303 6.50 -7.89 3.62
C PRO A 303 6.77 -9.38 3.79
N THR A 304 6.08 -10.04 4.70
CA THR A 304 6.25 -11.46 4.98
C THR A 304 5.80 -12.32 3.79
N TYR A 305 6.60 -13.30 3.38
CA TYR A 305 6.37 -14.24 2.28
C TYR A 305 6.32 -13.63 0.86
N ILE A 306 6.74 -12.40 0.70
CA ILE A 306 6.82 -11.74 -0.61
C ILE A 306 8.26 -11.28 -0.84
N SER A 307 8.81 -11.62 -2.01
CA SER A 307 10.20 -11.37 -2.39
C SER A 307 10.31 -10.16 -3.31
N PHE A 308 11.32 -9.32 -3.10
CA PHE A 308 11.70 -8.30 -4.05
C PHE A 308 12.72 -8.88 -5.06
N LYS A 309 12.32 -9.02 -6.32
CA LYS A 309 13.17 -9.61 -7.37
C LYS A 309 13.90 -8.60 -8.25
N GLY A 310 13.69 -7.30 -8.05
CA GLY A 310 14.32 -6.26 -8.86
C GLY A 310 15.83 -6.50 -9.01
N THR A 311 16.26 -6.82 -10.21
CA THR A 311 17.66 -7.14 -10.51
C THR A 311 18.43 -5.88 -10.87
N GLY A 312 19.65 -5.75 -10.35
CA GLY A 312 20.54 -4.63 -10.66
C GLY A 312 20.32 -3.36 -9.81
N THR A 313 19.30 -3.32 -8.96
CA THR A 313 19.02 -2.18 -8.10
C THR A 313 19.70 -2.34 -6.75
N VAL A 314 20.65 -1.46 -6.44
CA VAL A 314 21.39 -1.49 -5.16
C VAL A 314 20.55 -0.89 -4.03
N SER A 315 19.81 0.18 -4.34
CA SER A 315 18.88 0.86 -3.41
C SER A 315 17.61 1.21 -4.18
N PRO A 316 16.52 0.44 -4.01
CA PRO A 316 15.27 0.71 -4.70
C PRO A 316 14.67 2.08 -4.35
N THR A 317 14.12 2.76 -5.35
CA THR A 317 13.31 3.97 -5.17
C THR A 317 11.88 3.60 -4.74
N ASN A 318 11.06 4.59 -4.39
CA ASN A 318 9.64 4.33 -4.09
C ASN A 318 8.89 3.88 -5.36
N GLU A 319 9.31 4.33 -6.54
CA GLU A 319 8.77 3.88 -7.84
C GLU A 319 9.13 2.42 -8.11
N ASP A 320 10.37 2.00 -7.81
CA ASP A 320 10.78 0.60 -7.92
C ASP A 320 9.95 -0.29 -7.00
N PHE A 321 9.68 0.16 -5.76
CA PHE A 321 8.81 -0.55 -4.83
C PHE A 321 7.36 -0.59 -5.29
N ALA A 322 6.84 0.47 -5.93
CA ALA A 322 5.48 0.52 -6.45
C ALA A 322 5.26 -0.30 -7.73
N THR A 323 6.34 -0.76 -8.36
CA THR A 323 6.30 -1.50 -9.62
C THR A 323 6.06 -3.00 -9.37
N GLY A 324 4.92 -3.53 -9.81
CA GLY A 324 4.51 -4.92 -9.57
C GLY A 324 5.45 -5.98 -10.15
N SER A 325 6.13 -5.69 -11.29
CA SER A 325 7.10 -6.62 -11.88
C SER A 325 8.33 -6.88 -11.01
N ASN A 326 8.59 -6.03 -10.02
CA ASN A 326 9.70 -6.17 -9.09
C ASN A 326 9.37 -7.07 -7.88
N TRP A 327 8.15 -7.56 -7.80
CA TRP A 327 7.69 -8.40 -6.71
C TRP A 327 7.30 -9.79 -7.19
N GLU A 328 7.43 -10.77 -6.34
CA GLU A 328 6.91 -12.13 -6.53
C GLU A 328 6.64 -12.78 -5.17
N LEU A 329 5.77 -13.78 -5.14
CA LEU A 329 5.59 -14.60 -3.96
C LEU A 329 6.84 -15.41 -3.67
N ALA A 330 7.15 -15.63 -2.38
CA ALA A 330 8.23 -16.51 -1.97
C ALA A 330 8.05 -17.90 -2.61
N ASN A 331 9.12 -18.47 -3.14
CA ASN A 331 9.09 -19.73 -3.88
C ASN A 331 10.31 -20.58 -3.55
N ASN A 332 10.37 -21.79 -4.11
CA ASN A 332 11.44 -22.75 -3.86
C ASN A 332 12.72 -22.51 -4.69
N ASP A 333 12.86 -21.36 -5.34
CA ASP A 333 13.99 -20.96 -6.19
C ASP A 333 14.29 -21.91 -7.37
N LYS A 334 13.30 -22.73 -7.73
CA LYS A 334 13.38 -23.57 -8.94
C LYS A 334 12.74 -22.86 -10.13
N SER A 335 12.96 -23.37 -11.33
CA SER A 335 12.42 -22.81 -12.58
C SER A 335 11.41 -23.76 -13.23
N GLY A 336 10.59 -23.20 -14.14
CA GLY A 336 9.62 -23.97 -14.92
C GLY A 336 8.54 -24.66 -14.08
N ALA A 337 8.23 -25.91 -14.41
CA ALA A 337 7.18 -26.70 -13.76
C ALA A 337 7.51 -27.11 -12.32
N GLU A 338 8.76 -27.05 -11.91
CA GLU A 338 9.20 -27.38 -10.54
C GLU A 338 9.11 -26.19 -9.58
N LYS A 339 8.77 -24.98 -10.08
CA LYS A 339 8.62 -23.80 -9.25
C LYS A 339 7.33 -23.88 -8.42
N VAL A 340 7.49 -23.95 -7.11
CA VAL A 340 6.40 -23.99 -6.14
C VAL A 340 6.42 -22.70 -5.33
N TYR A 341 5.26 -22.08 -5.19
CA TYR A 341 5.07 -20.86 -4.43
C TYR A 341 4.48 -21.13 -3.06
N VAL A 342 4.69 -20.22 -2.15
CA VAL A 342 4.07 -20.24 -0.82
C VAL A 342 2.54 -20.18 -0.97
N ASP A 343 1.81 -20.87 -0.09
CA ASP A 343 0.34 -20.84 -0.06
C ASP A 343 -0.15 -19.40 0.26
N ASP A 344 -1.00 -18.86 -0.60
CA ASP A 344 -1.57 -17.51 -0.49
C ASP A 344 -2.26 -17.25 0.86
N LYS A 345 -2.94 -18.25 1.44
CA LYS A 345 -3.56 -18.16 2.77
C LYS A 345 -2.57 -17.93 3.94
N LEU A 346 -1.27 -18.04 3.68
CA LEU A 346 -0.23 -17.71 4.67
C LEU A 346 0.12 -16.22 4.66
N ILE A 347 -0.26 -15.50 3.61
CA ILE A 347 0.04 -14.08 3.40
C ILE A 347 -1.14 -13.23 3.91
N PRO A 348 -1.07 -12.69 5.13
CA PRO A 348 -2.21 -12.02 5.75
C PRO A 348 -2.27 -10.55 5.35
N VAL A 349 -2.57 -10.28 4.08
CA VAL A 349 -2.81 -8.94 3.55
C VAL A 349 -4.01 -8.95 2.60
N VAL A 350 -4.81 -7.89 2.60
CA VAL A 350 -6.00 -7.73 1.76
C VAL A 350 -6.09 -6.29 1.30
N ARG A 351 -6.46 -6.07 0.06
CA ARG A 351 -6.82 -4.76 -0.49
C ARG A 351 -8.32 -4.65 -0.67
N ILE A 352 -8.91 -3.56 -0.21
CA ILE A 352 -10.30 -3.20 -0.45
C ILE A 352 -10.32 -1.91 -1.27
N ILE A 353 -11.14 -1.87 -2.31
CA ILE A 353 -11.40 -0.69 -3.12
C ILE A 353 -12.86 -0.32 -2.91
N SER A 354 -13.15 0.90 -2.50
CA SER A 354 -14.50 1.41 -2.24
C SER A 354 -14.64 2.85 -2.69
N ARG A 355 -15.87 3.37 -2.72
CA ARG A 355 -16.16 4.77 -3.08
C ARG A 355 -16.08 5.74 -1.90
N GLY A 356 -15.40 5.43 -0.86
CA GLY A 356 -15.30 6.28 0.31
C GLY A 356 -16.28 5.95 1.42
#